data_5a83866d01177b07ad52f201bf841afa
#
_entry.id   5a83866d01177b07ad52f201bf841afa
#
_cell.length_a   1.000
_cell.length_b   1.000
_cell.length_c   1.000
_cell.angle_alpha   90.00
_cell.angle_beta   90.00
_cell.angle_gamma   90.00
#
_symmetry.space_group_name_H-M   'P 1'
#
loop_
_entity.id
_entity.type
_entity.pdbx_description
1 polymer ?
#
loop_
_entity_poly.entity_id
_entity_poly.type
_entity_poly.pdbx_seq_one_letter_code
_entity_poly.pdbx_strand_id
1 'polypeptide(L)'
;MSTSRHTLIAFALSLSAGAVLAQTQGVSKDEIVLGSIQDLSGPLAGFGKSVRQGMVLRVDEINEQGGINGRKIRLLVEDSKYDPRNAVLAAQKLVNQEKIFAMIAHLGTAQNMAAMPVQFQKNVVNFMPVTAAREMYEPFHKLKFANIGPYYEQVRTFLPRMVQEKKPKAVCAIYQDDEFGLEVLRGAEEGLKAVNMTLVEKTSFKRGATDFASQVARMKAANCDLVVLGTIIRETIGTIGTARKLDYNPTFFGTQAAYTDLIHKLGGPAMNGLYATMTTQHPYLDEAAQPIRFWANKFKTKFNEDPNVFSVYGYNAIDIFARAAGRTGANLTTDNFVKTMDSLTVPSDIFGSPELRFSPQRRYGSMAMRLSQIQDGRWKVVSDYVNQ
;
A
#
# COMPACT_ATOMS: atom_id res chain seq x y z
N MET A 1 -32.57 76.07 -45.62
CA MET A 1 -32.24 74.67 -45.95
C MET A 1 -31.09 74.25 -45.03
N SER A 2 -31.41 73.55 -43.99
CA SER A 2 -30.40 73.10 -42.96
C SER A 2 -30.41 71.60 -42.94
N THR A 3 -29.30 70.99 -43.33
CA THR A 3 -29.09 69.56 -43.33
C THR A 3 -28.41 69.15 -42.04
N SER A 4 -29.18 68.49 -41.16
CA SER A 4 -28.67 67.91 -39.93
C SER A 4 -27.98 66.56 -40.21
N ARG A 5 -26.69 66.43 -39.83
CA ARG A 5 -25.94 65.17 -39.91
C ARG A 5 -26.05 64.44 -38.55
N HIS A 6 -26.69 63.28 -38.55
CA HIS A 6 -26.72 62.36 -37.37
C HIS A 6 -25.51 61.44 -37.44
N THR A 7 -24.62 61.58 -36.46
CA THR A 7 -23.46 60.68 -36.27
C THR A 7 -23.92 59.52 -35.39
N LEU A 8 -24.01 58.31 -35.94
CA LEU A 8 -24.21 57.07 -35.17
C LEU A 8 -22.90 56.60 -34.59
N ILE A 9 -22.80 56.65 -33.26
CA ILE A 9 -21.70 56.02 -32.51
C ILE A 9 -22.07 54.58 -32.25
N ALA A 10 -21.44 53.63 -32.93
CA ALA A 10 -21.53 52.20 -32.67
C ALA A 10 -20.66 51.84 -31.45
N PHE A 11 -21.28 51.46 -30.33
CA PHE A 11 -20.63 50.90 -29.16
C PHE A 11 -20.38 49.41 -29.38
N ALA A 12 -19.16 49.05 -29.70
CA ALA A 12 -18.73 47.67 -29.79
C ALA A 12 -18.54 47.09 -28.37
N LEU A 13 -19.50 46.32 -27.86
CA LEU A 13 -19.32 45.47 -26.69
C LEU A 13 -18.40 44.30 -27.05
N SER A 14 -17.13 44.36 -26.67
CA SER A 14 -16.23 43.23 -26.66
C SER A 14 -16.61 42.28 -25.53
N LEU A 15 -17.36 41.21 -25.80
CA LEU A 15 -17.50 40.06 -24.90
C LEU A 15 -16.14 39.35 -24.83
N SER A 16 -15.38 39.64 -23.78
CA SER A 16 -14.28 38.77 -23.36
C SER A 16 -14.89 37.47 -22.76
N ALA A 17 -15.01 36.44 -23.59
CA ALA A 17 -15.26 35.10 -23.15
C ALA A 17 -14.06 34.63 -22.31
N GLY A 18 -14.07 34.91 -21.01
CA GLY A 18 -13.15 34.30 -20.08
C GLY A 18 -13.39 32.78 -20.15
N ALA A 19 -12.44 32.02 -20.67
CA ALA A 19 -12.46 30.58 -20.57
C ALA A 19 -12.51 30.22 -19.08
N VAL A 20 -13.68 29.86 -18.58
CA VAL A 20 -13.84 29.22 -17.28
C VAL A 20 -13.12 27.89 -17.38
N LEU A 21 -11.85 27.85 -17.02
CA LEU A 21 -11.12 26.59 -16.84
C LEU A 21 -11.94 25.80 -15.82
N ALA A 22 -12.55 24.70 -16.26
CA ALA A 22 -13.28 23.81 -15.38
C ALA A 22 -12.38 23.44 -14.21
N GLN A 23 -12.75 23.85 -13.01
CA GLN A 23 -11.94 23.65 -11.79
C GLN A 23 -11.82 22.15 -11.57
N THR A 24 -10.61 21.64 -11.58
CA THR A 24 -10.33 20.22 -11.32
C THR A 24 -10.80 19.86 -9.91
N GLN A 25 -11.53 18.76 -9.75
CA GLN A 25 -11.96 18.28 -8.45
C GLN A 25 -10.76 18.17 -7.51
N GLY A 26 -10.88 18.71 -6.30
CA GLY A 26 -9.86 18.64 -5.25
C GLY A 26 -8.63 19.52 -5.46
N VAL A 27 -8.64 20.41 -6.46
CA VAL A 27 -7.54 21.36 -6.69
C VAL A 27 -8.08 22.78 -6.76
N SER A 28 -7.58 23.63 -5.89
CA SER A 28 -7.85 25.07 -5.90
C SER A 28 -6.55 25.85 -6.18
N LYS A 29 -6.64 27.17 -6.06
CA LYS A 29 -5.47 28.05 -6.16
C LYS A 29 -4.46 27.77 -5.04
N ASP A 30 -4.96 27.44 -3.84
CA ASP A 30 -4.16 27.39 -2.61
C ASP A 30 -4.09 26.00 -1.99
N GLU A 31 -4.88 25.02 -2.48
CA GLU A 31 -5.02 23.71 -1.83
C GLU A 31 -5.12 22.56 -2.84
N ILE A 32 -4.58 21.40 -2.43
CA ILE A 32 -4.83 20.08 -3.04
C ILE A 32 -5.43 19.18 -1.97
N VAL A 33 -6.64 18.66 -2.21
CA VAL A 33 -7.36 17.80 -1.27
C VAL A 33 -7.10 16.34 -1.60
N LEU A 34 -6.50 15.60 -0.67
CA LEU A 34 -6.24 14.16 -0.78
C LEU A 34 -7.13 13.40 0.20
N GLY A 35 -7.64 12.26 -0.23
CA GLY A 35 -8.37 11.34 0.63
C GLY A 35 -7.62 10.06 0.88
N SER A 36 -7.83 9.45 2.02
CA SER A 36 -7.32 8.13 2.37
C SER A 36 -8.36 7.37 3.18
N ILE A 37 -8.42 6.05 3.00
CA ILE A 37 -9.29 5.17 3.79
C ILE A 37 -8.38 4.19 4.50
N GLN A 38 -8.44 4.20 5.84
CA GLN A 38 -7.59 3.39 6.70
C GLN A 38 -8.45 2.49 7.60
N ASP A 39 -7.85 1.53 8.25
CA ASP A 39 -8.43 0.91 9.43
C ASP A 39 -7.90 1.64 10.67
N LEU A 40 -8.73 2.41 11.35
CA LEU A 40 -8.32 3.18 12.54
C LEU A 40 -8.85 2.58 13.85
N SER A 41 -9.86 1.71 13.78
CA SER A 41 -10.53 1.14 14.95
C SER A 41 -10.83 -0.36 14.84
N GLY A 42 -10.51 -0.99 13.71
CA GLY A 42 -10.70 -2.42 13.45
C GLY A 42 -9.46 -3.28 13.73
N PRO A 43 -9.42 -4.49 13.14
CA PRO A 43 -8.36 -5.47 13.41
C PRO A 43 -6.96 -5.05 12.92
N LEU A 44 -6.86 -4.13 11.97
CA LEU A 44 -5.61 -3.59 11.45
C LEU A 44 -5.35 -2.15 11.88
N ALA A 45 -5.96 -1.70 12.99
CA ALA A 45 -5.81 -0.32 13.48
C ALA A 45 -4.32 0.07 13.70
N GLY A 46 -3.47 -0.89 14.07
CA GLY A 46 -2.02 -0.66 14.17
C GLY A 46 -1.38 -0.28 12.84
N PHE A 47 -1.84 -0.85 11.70
CA PHE A 47 -1.38 -0.48 10.38
C PHE A 47 -1.94 0.88 9.94
N GLY A 48 -3.26 1.02 10.01
CA GLY A 48 -3.93 2.22 9.52
C GLY A 48 -3.49 3.50 10.23
N LYS A 49 -3.29 3.44 11.55
CA LYS A 49 -2.74 4.55 12.34
C LYS A 49 -1.32 4.90 11.89
N SER A 50 -0.46 3.89 11.71
CA SER A 50 0.92 4.11 11.26
C SER A 50 0.98 4.70 9.85
N VAL A 51 0.17 4.20 8.90
CA VAL A 51 0.06 4.78 7.54
C VAL A 51 -0.37 6.24 7.63
N ARG A 52 -1.41 6.54 8.41
CA ARG A 52 -1.89 7.91 8.62
C ARG A 52 -0.80 8.81 9.18
N GLN A 53 -0.07 8.37 10.21
CA GLN A 53 1.01 9.16 10.83
C GLN A 53 2.14 9.42 9.83
N GLY A 54 2.53 8.44 9.03
CA GLY A 54 3.52 8.62 7.96
C GLY A 54 3.08 9.65 6.92
N MET A 55 1.82 9.57 6.47
CA MET A 55 1.24 10.55 5.56
C MET A 55 1.24 11.96 6.18
N VAL A 56 0.78 12.09 7.43
CA VAL A 56 0.74 13.38 8.13
C VAL A 56 2.13 13.98 8.27
N LEU A 57 3.14 13.17 8.65
CA LEU A 57 4.51 13.65 8.75
C LEU A 57 4.98 14.28 7.43
N ARG A 58 4.75 13.60 6.29
CA ARG A 58 5.20 14.11 5.00
C ARG A 58 4.37 15.30 4.50
N VAL A 59 3.07 15.30 4.74
CA VAL A 59 2.20 16.44 4.43
C VAL A 59 2.65 17.70 5.17
N ASP A 60 2.98 17.60 6.46
CA ASP A 60 3.43 18.73 7.26
C ASP A 60 4.76 19.28 6.73
N GLU A 61 5.73 18.39 6.42
CA GLU A 61 7.02 18.79 5.82
C GLU A 61 6.83 19.56 4.50
N ILE A 62 5.96 19.05 3.61
CA ILE A 62 5.67 19.71 2.33
C ILE A 62 4.99 21.05 2.56
N ASN A 63 4.02 21.09 3.46
CA ASN A 63 3.25 22.28 3.75
C ASN A 63 4.11 23.38 4.41
N GLU A 64 5.03 23.03 5.29
CA GLU A 64 6.01 23.93 5.90
C GLU A 64 6.93 24.55 4.84
N GLN A 65 7.30 23.78 3.80
CA GLN A 65 8.12 24.23 2.68
C GLN A 65 7.37 25.04 1.62
N GLY A 66 6.09 25.38 1.84
CA GLY A 66 5.29 26.19 0.92
C GLY A 66 4.29 25.39 0.07
N GLY A 67 4.22 24.06 0.25
CA GLY A 67 3.30 23.21 -0.48
C GLY A 67 3.83 22.80 -1.87
N ILE A 68 2.95 22.30 -2.72
CA ILE A 68 3.26 21.87 -4.09
C ILE A 68 2.85 22.98 -5.05
N ASN A 69 3.83 23.63 -5.69
CA ASN A 69 3.59 24.78 -6.57
C ASN A 69 2.71 25.86 -5.89
N GLY A 70 2.97 26.15 -4.60
CA GLY A 70 2.24 27.13 -3.79
C GLY A 70 0.91 26.64 -3.18
N ARG A 71 0.52 25.38 -3.42
CA ARG A 71 -0.70 24.78 -2.87
C ARG A 71 -0.38 23.90 -1.67
N LYS A 72 -1.09 24.12 -0.56
CA LYS A 72 -1.01 23.22 0.61
C LYS A 72 -1.76 21.92 0.35
N ILE A 73 -1.29 20.82 0.94
CA ILE A 73 -2.02 19.57 0.93
C ILE A 73 -2.98 19.56 2.13
N ARG A 74 -4.26 19.28 1.87
CA ARG A 74 -5.24 18.92 2.89
C ARG A 74 -5.53 17.43 2.79
N LEU A 75 -5.13 16.68 3.81
CA LEU A 75 -5.31 15.22 3.89
C LEU A 75 -6.54 14.89 4.73
N LEU A 76 -7.48 14.15 4.15
CA LEU A 76 -8.68 13.63 4.81
C LEU A 76 -8.54 12.12 4.97
N VAL A 77 -8.76 11.61 6.18
CA VAL A 77 -8.63 10.16 6.46
C VAL A 77 -9.92 9.64 7.09
N GLU A 78 -10.52 8.64 6.44
CA GLU A 78 -11.74 7.97 6.90
C GLU A 78 -11.41 6.57 7.44
N ASP A 79 -12.23 6.08 8.38
CA ASP A 79 -12.11 4.77 8.99
C ASP A 79 -13.01 3.73 8.32
N SER A 80 -12.44 2.70 7.72
CA SER A 80 -13.21 1.57 7.17
C SER A 80 -13.45 0.43 8.14
N LYS A 81 -12.77 0.43 9.30
CA LYS A 81 -12.78 -0.70 10.25
C LYS A 81 -12.41 -2.03 9.60
N TYR A 82 -11.62 -1.98 8.53
CA TYR A 82 -11.26 -3.12 7.67
C TYR A 82 -12.47 -3.87 7.07
N ASP A 83 -13.59 -3.16 6.88
CA ASP A 83 -14.81 -3.67 6.23
C ASP A 83 -15.00 -3.03 4.84
N PRO A 84 -15.19 -3.82 3.75
CA PRO A 84 -15.36 -3.28 2.39
C PRO A 84 -16.59 -2.38 2.22
N ARG A 85 -17.69 -2.65 2.97
CA ARG A 85 -18.91 -1.81 2.90
C ARG A 85 -18.66 -0.43 3.47
N ASN A 86 -17.95 -0.37 4.61
CA ASN A 86 -17.53 0.90 5.19
C ASN A 86 -16.56 1.65 4.27
N ALA A 87 -15.67 0.93 3.57
CA ALA A 87 -14.78 1.54 2.60
C ALA A 87 -15.54 2.19 1.43
N VAL A 88 -16.64 1.58 0.96
CA VAL A 88 -17.51 2.20 -0.05
C VAL A 88 -18.16 3.48 0.47
N LEU A 89 -18.69 3.47 1.69
CA LEU A 89 -19.29 4.68 2.31
C LEU A 89 -18.26 5.80 2.49
N ALA A 90 -17.07 5.46 2.97
CA ALA A 90 -15.95 6.39 3.10
C ALA A 90 -15.53 6.96 1.73
N ALA A 91 -15.46 6.12 0.69
CA ALA A 91 -15.15 6.57 -0.66
C ALA A 91 -16.23 7.52 -1.21
N GLN A 92 -17.51 7.21 -0.99
CA GLN A 92 -18.62 8.10 -1.40
C GLN A 92 -18.53 9.47 -0.72
N LYS A 93 -18.20 9.51 0.58
CA LYS A 93 -17.97 10.76 1.30
C LYS A 93 -16.79 11.54 0.71
N LEU A 94 -15.62 10.91 0.64
CA LEU A 94 -14.40 11.56 0.18
C LEU A 94 -14.51 12.04 -1.28
N VAL A 95 -15.08 11.22 -2.17
CA VAL A 95 -15.17 11.52 -3.61
C VAL A 95 -16.29 12.50 -3.93
N ASN A 96 -17.49 12.29 -3.35
CA ASN A 96 -18.70 13.04 -3.76
C ASN A 96 -18.96 14.26 -2.90
N GLN A 97 -18.58 14.26 -1.61
CA GLN A 97 -18.83 15.38 -0.68
C GLN A 97 -17.59 16.23 -0.52
N GLU A 98 -16.44 15.61 -0.14
CA GLU A 98 -15.18 16.31 0.10
C GLU A 98 -14.43 16.64 -1.20
N LYS A 99 -14.83 16.04 -2.32
CA LYS A 99 -14.26 16.34 -3.66
C LYS A 99 -12.76 16.15 -3.74
N ILE A 100 -12.22 15.05 -3.22
CA ILE A 100 -10.78 14.76 -3.25
C ILE A 100 -10.23 14.68 -4.68
N PHE A 101 -8.96 15.07 -4.86
CA PHE A 101 -8.22 14.91 -6.12
C PHE A 101 -7.78 13.47 -6.35
N ALA A 102 -7.24 12.82 -5.33
CA ALA A 102 -6.77 11.44 -5.39
C ALA A 102 -7.07 10.70 -4.09
N MET A 103 -7.34 9.39 -4.20
CA MET A 103 -7.35 8.45 -3.09
C MET A 103 -5.93 7.92 -2.90
N ILE A 104 -5.31 8.20 -1.75
CA ILE A 104 -3.89 7.89 -1.52
C ILE A 104 -3.72 6.89 -0.38
N ALA A 105 -2.81 5.94 -0.56
CA ALA A 105 -2.43 4.95 0.45
C ALA A 105 -3.61 4.19 1.08
N HIS A 106 -4.71 3.95 0.35
CA HIS A 106 -5.88 3.25 0.86
C HIS A 106 -5.51 1.82 1.29
N LEU A 107 -5.82 1.46 2.54
CA LEU A 107 -5.44 0.19 3.15
C LEU A 107 -6.43 -0.93 2.84
N GLY A 108 -5.89 -2.09 2.43
CA GLY A 108 -6.62 -3.36 2.31
C GLY A 108 -7.08 -3.70 0.88
N THR A 109 -7.04 -4.98 0.53
CA THR A 109 -7.36 -5.48 -0.81
C THR A 109 -8.85 -5.36 -1.12
N ALA A 110 -9.70 -6.05 -0.35
CA ALA A 110 -11.15 -6.03 -0.53
C ALA A 110 -11.73 -4.62 -0.42
N GLN A 111 -11.15 -3.78 0.45
CA GLN A 111 -11.54 -2.39 0.66
C GLN A 111 -11.26 -1.54 -0.58
N ASN A 112 -10.05 -1.65 -1.15
CA ASN A 112 -9.70 -0.97 -2.40
C ASN A 112 -10.60 -1.42 -3.55
N MET A 113 -10.77 -2.72 -3.74
CA MET A 113 -11.61 -3.27 -4.82
C MET A 113 -13.05 -2.77 -4.74
N ALA A 114 -13.62 -2.69 -3.54
CA ALA A 114 -14.97 -2.18 -3.33
C ALA A 114 -15.09 -0.67 -3.57
N ALA A 115 -14.06 0.11 -3.24
CA ALA A 115 -14.07 1.57 -3.32
C ALA A 115 -13.67 2.13 -4.71
N MET A 116 -12.82 1.42 -5.47
CA MET A 116 -12.33 1.89 -6.78
C MET A 116 -13.43 2.28 -7.77
N PRO A 117 -14.57 1.57 -7.90
CA PRO A 117 -15.65 2.00 -8.80
C PRO A 117 -16.18 3.41 -8.48
N VAL A 118 -16.31 3.76 -7.20
CA VAL A 118 -16.73 5.11 -6.77
C VAL A 118 -15.70 6.17 -7.19
N GLN A 119 -14.43 5.87 -7.03
CA GLN A 119 -13.32 6.75 -7.41
C GLN A 119 -13.30 6.99 -8.93
N PHE A 120 -13.36 5.91 -9.72
CA PHE A 120 -13.21 5.96 -11.17
C PHE A 120 -14.36 6.66 -11.88
N GLN A 121 -15.60 6.54 -11.36
CA GLN A 121 -16.75 7.30 -11.86
C GLN A 121 -16.56 8.82 -11.80
N LYS A 122 -15.71 9.32 -10.92
CA LYS A 122 -15.38 10.74 -10.74
C LYS A 122 -13.96 11.09 -11.17
N ASN A 123 -13.31 10.22 -11.96
CA ASN A 123 -11.96 10.41 -12.45
C ASN A 123 -10.92 10.63 -11.32
N VAL A 124 -11.14 10.03 -10.15
CA VAL A 124 -10.25 10.09 -8.98
C VAL A 124 -9.25 8.93 -9.05
N VAL A 125 -7.97 9.26 -8.98
CA VAL A 125 -6.86 8.29 -9.02
C VAL A 125 -6.83 7.44 -7.76
N ASN A 126 -6.66 6.11 -7.90
CA ASN A 126 -6.24 5.22 -6.81
C ASN A 126 -4.72 5.16 -6.79
N PHE A 127 -4.11 5.80 -5.80
CA PHE A 127 -2.68 6.10 -5.80
C PHE A 127 -1.95 5.42 -4.64
N MET A 128 -0.98 4.57 -4.98
CA MET A 128 -0.11 3.86 -4.03
C MET A 128 -0.89 3.19 -2.89
N PRO A 129 -1.90 2.34 -3.19
CA PRO A 129 -2.67 1.67 -2.16
C PRO A 129 -1.77 0.80 -1.27
N VAL A 130 -2.11 0.70 0.01
CA VAL A 130 -1.41 -0.15 0.98
C VAL A 130 -2.00 -1.56 0.93
N THR A 131 -1.77 -2.19 -0.18
CA THR A 131 -2.01 -3.60 -0.48
C THR A 131 -1.20 -4.00 -1.70
N ALA A 132 -0.76 -5.24 -1.75
CA ALA A 132 0.03 -5.79 -2.85
C ALA A 132 -0.80 -6.74 -3.75
N ALA A 133 -2.08 -6.49 -3.90
CA ALA A 133 -2.93 -7.28 -4.78
C ALA A 133 -2.75 -6.85 -6.25
N ARG A 134 -2.79 -7.82 -7.18
CA ARG A 134 -2.70 -7.55 -8.63
C ARG A 134 -3.82 -6.64 -9.12
N GLU A 135 -4.98 -6.68 -8.50
CA GLU A 135 -6.13 -5.83 -8.81
C GLU A 135 -5.82 -4.34 -8.68
N MET A 136 -4.73 -3.96 -8.01
CA MET A 136 -4.29 -2.56 -7.90
C MET A 136 -3.70 -2.02 -9.20
N TYR A 137 -3.39 -2.87 -10.17
CA TYR A 137 -2.92 -2.47 -11.50
C TYR A 137 -3.54 -3.30 -12.65
N GLU A 138 -4.13 -4.47 -12.36
CA GLU A 138 -4.85 -5.35 -13.30
C GLU A 138 -6.35 -5.40 -12.95
N PRO A 139 -7.24 -5.56 -13.96
CA PRO A 139 -6.97 -5.22 -15.33
C PRO A 139 -6.51 -3.77 -15.47
N PHE A 140 -5.81 -3.46 -16.57
CA PHE A 140 -5.33 -2.09 -16.79
C PHE A 140 -6.45 -1.05 -16.64
N HIS A 141 -6.16 -0.01 -15.89
CA HIS A 141 -6.99 1.19 -15.80
C HIS A 141 -6.10 2.43 -15.62
N LYS A 142 -6.37 3.50 -16.38
CA LYS A 142 -5.52 4.70 -16.39
C LYS A 142 -5.33 5.34 -15.01
N LEU A 143 -6.29 5.14 -14.09
CA LEU A 143 -6.31 5.76 -12.77
C LEU A 143 -5.73 4.86 -11.65
N LYS A 144 -5.14 3.72 -11.97
CA LYS A 144 -4.48 2.86 -11.00
C LYS A 144 -2.97 3.12 -10.99
N PHE A 145 -2.38 3.31 -9.82
CA PHE A 145 -0.91 3.36 -9.65
C PHE A 145 -0.52 2.67 -8.36
N ALA A 146 0.30 1.61 -8.47
CA ALA A 146 0.78 0.80 -7.35
C ALA A 146 2.31 0.78 -7.32
N ASN A 147 2.90 0.67 -6.13
CA ASN A 147 4.36 0.68 -5.93
C ASN A 147 4.88 -0.56 -5.21
N ILE A 148 4.01 -1.50 -4.87
CA ILE A 148 4.36 -2.70 -4.09
C ILE A 148 4.24 -3.93 -5.00
N GLY A 149 5.28 -4.76 -5.04
CA GLY A 149 5.26 -6.02 -5.78
C GLY A 149 4.14 -6.94 -5.28
N PRO A 150 3.34 -7.56 -6.18
CA PRO A 150 2.10 -8.22 -5.79
C PRO A 150 2.31 -9.47 -4.95
N TYR A 151 1.36 -9.76 -4.06
CA TYR A 151 1.38 -10.96 -3.18
C TYR A 151 1.58 -12.26 -3.96
N TYR A 152 0.89 -12.39 -5.08
CA TYR A 152 1.05 -13.52 -5.98
C TYR A 152 2.52 -13.69 -6.41
N GLU A 153 3.17 -12.63 -6.86
CA GLU A 153 4.55 -12.65 -7.32
C GLU A 153 5.54 -12.85 -6.15
N GLN A 154 5.24 -12.29 -4.98
CA GLN A 154 6.04 -12.50 -3.78
C GLN A 154 6.17 -13.99 -3.47
N VAL A 155 5.05 -14.70 -3.44
CA VAL A 155 5.02 -16.12 -3.10
C VAL A 155 5.51 -16.98 -4.26
N ARG A 156 5.05 -16.71 -5.48
CA ARG A 156 5.47 -17.45 -6.69
C ARG A 156 6.98 -17.44 -6.88
N THR A 157 7.63 -16.33 -6.54
CA THR A 157 9.10 -16.15 -6.72
C THR A 157 9.92 -16.79 -5.61
N PHE A 158 9.51 -16.60 -4.35
CA PHE A 158 10.33 -17.04 -3.22
C PHE A 158 10.04 -18.45 -2.73
N LEU A 159 8.82 -18.96 -2.91
CA LEU A 159 8.47 -20.31 -2.46
C LEU A 159 9.34 -21.41 -3.11
N PRO A 160 9.59 -21.39 -4.44
CA PRO A 160 10.49 -22.36 -5.07
C PRO A 160 11.92 -22.33 -4.49
N ARG A 161 12.44 -21.13 -4.16
CA ARG A 161 13.74 -20.98 -3.54
C ARG A 161 13.78 -21.57 -2.13
N MET A 162 12.73 -21.29 -1.34
CA MET A 162 12.60 -21.88 -0.01
C MET A 162 12.51 -23.40 -0.07
N VAL A 163 11.81 -23.95 -1.06
CA VAL A 163 11.74 -25.40 -1.29
C VAL A 163 13.14 -25.97 -1.59
N GLN A 164 13.92 -25.30 -2.45
CA GLN A 164 15.27 -25.75 -2.79
C GLN A 164 16.24 -25.68 -1.58
N GLU A 165 16.12 -24.63 -0.75
CA GLU A 165 16.97 -24.42 0.42
C GLU A 165 16.59 -25.30 1.61
N LYS A 166 15.29 -25.40 1.93
CA LYS A 166 14.78 -26.07 3.12
C LYS A 166 14.44 -27.54 2.87
N LYS A 167 14.23 -27.92 1.59
CA LYS A 167 13.89 -29.27 1.16
C LYS A 167 12.71 -29.87 1.92
N PRO A 168 11.58 -29.15 2.01
CA PRO A 168 10.41 -29.60 2.74
C PRO A 168 9.84 -30.84 2.07
N LYS A 169 9.31 -31.78 2.88
CA LYS A 169 8.59 -32.96 2.40
C LYS A 169 7.15 -32.62 2.04
N ALA A 170 6.54 -31.70 2.78
CA ALA A 170 5.16 -31.30 2.60
C ALA A 170 5.01 -29.79 2.82
N VAL A 171 4.27 -29.12 1.93
CA VAL A 171 3.98 -27.69 1.98
C VAL A 171 2.48 -27.49 2.17
N CYS A 172 2.13 -26.63 3.14
CA CYS A 172 0.75 -26.22 3.40
C CYS A 172 0.58 -24.71 3.20
N ALA A 173 -0.69 -24.28 3.11
CA ALA A 173 -1.06 -22.88 3.17
C ALA A 173 -2.18 -22.65 4.18
N ILE A 174 -2.08 -21.57 4.96
CA ILE A 174 -3.17 -20.97 5.71
C ILE A 174 -3.42 -19.56 5.18
N TYR A 175 -4.67 -19.19 4.90
CA TYR A 175 -4.98 -17.93 4.25
C TYR A 175 -6.33 -17.34 4.69
N GLN A 176 -6.43 -16.01 4.68
CA GLN A 176 -7.68 -15.31 4.88
C GLN A 176 -8.63 -15.60 3.72
N ASP A 177 -9.87 -15.96 4.00
CA ASP A 177 -10.90 -16.30 3.00
C ASP A 177 -11.49 -15.02 2.41
N ASP A 178 -10.64 -14.31 1.64
CA ASP A 178 -10.99 -13.15 0.84
C ASP A 178 -9.93 -12.92 -0.28
N GLU A 179 -10.09 -11.83 -1.02
CA GLU A 179 -9.24 -11.48 -2.17
C GLU A 179 -7.75 -11.43 -1.83
N PHE A 180 -7.39 -10.95 -0.61
CA PHE A 180 -6.01 -10.93 -0.15
C PHE A 180 -5.44 -12.35 -0.02
N GLY A 181 -6.11 -13.19 0.75
CA GLY A 181 -5.61 -14.55 1.00
C GLY A 181 -5.60 -15.42 -0.26
N LEU A 182 -6.56 -15.23 -1.17
CA LEU A 182 -6.60 -15.92 -2.46
C LEU A 182 -5.44 -15.55 -3.38
N GLU A 183 -4.95 -14.31 -3.35
CA GLU A 183 -3.74 -13.91 -4.09
C GLU A 183 -2.51 -14.66 -3.58
N VAL A 184 -2.36 -14.80 -2.26
CA VAL A 184 -1.28 -15.58 -1.64
C VAL A 184 -1.37 -17.06 -2.00
N LEU A 185 -2.57 -17.63 -1.91
CA LEU A 185 -2.82 -19.04 -2.25
C LEU A 185 -2.45 -19.34 -3.70
N ARG A 186 -2.92 -18.53 -4.66
CA ARG A 186 -2.59 -18.69 -6.08
C ARG A 186 -1.08 -18.60 -6.33
N GLY A 187 -0.40 -17.67 -5.64
CA GLY A 187 1.07 -17.54 -5.71
C GLY A 187 1.77 -18.79 -5.19
N ALA A 188 1.26 -19.41 -4.11
CA ALA A 188 1.79 -20.66 -3.57
C ALA A 188 1.59 -21.84 -4.53
N GLU A 189 0.40 -21.99 -5.07
CA GLU A 189 0.10 -23.04 -6.04
C GLU A 189 0.98 -22.95 -7.29
N GLU A 190 1.15 -21.74 -7.83
CA GLU A 190 1.96 -21.54 -9.02
C GLU A 190 3.47 -21.69 -8.74
N GLY A 191 3.94 -21.18 -7.59
CA GLY A 191 5.34 -21.35 -7.21
C GLY A 191 5.71 -22.81 -7.01
N LEU A 192 4.85 -23.62 -6.41
CA LEU A 192 5.09 -25.05 -6.22
C LEU A 192 5.11 -25.85 -7.53
N LYS A 193 4.31 -25.48 -8.52
CA LYS A 193 4.36 -26.11 -9.86
C LYS A 193 5.75 -26.00 -10.47
N ALA A 194 6.46 -24.88 -10.28
CA ALA A 194 7.80 -24.68 -10.81
C ALA A 194 8.86 -25.65 -10.25
N VAL A 195 8.55 -26.29 -9.12
CA VAL A 195 9.41 -27.29 -8.44
C VAL A 195 8.75 -28.68 -8.35
N ASN A 196 7.73 -28.91 -9.19
CA ASN A 196 6.97 -30.17 -9.25
C ASN A 196 6.37 -30.61 -7.90
N MET A 197 5.90 -29.63 -7.11
CA MET A 197 5.19 -29.88 -5.84
C MET A 197 3.78 -29.30 -5.88
N THR A 198 2.96 -29.69 -4.91
CA THR A 198 1.62 -29.14 -4.69
C THR A 198 1.41 -28.89 -3.21
N LEU A 199 0.43 -28.05 -2.86
CA LEU A 199 -0.01 -27.88 -1.47
C LEU A 199 -0.68 -29.17 -1.00
N VAL A 200 -0.19 -29.75 0.09
CA VAL A 200 -0.75 -30.97 0.73
C VAL A 200 -2.00 -30.63 1.51
N GLU A 201 -2.01 -29.46 2.18
CA GLU A 201 -3.17 -28.95 2.92
C GLU A 201 -3.36 -27.46 2.64
N LYS A 202 -4.60 -27.08 2.41
CA LYS A 202 -5.05 -25.68 2.22
C LYS A 202 -6.15 -25.39 3.24
N THR A 203 -5.90 -24.48 4.16
CA THR A 203 -6.86 -24.14 5.20
C THR A 203 -7.09 -22.63 5.25
N SER A 204 -8.34 -22.23 5.39
CA SER A 204 -8.72 -20.84 5.44
C SER A 204 -9.31 -20.42 6.78
N PHE A 205 -9.39 -19.11 7.00
CA PHE A 205 -10.07 -18.50 8.13
C PHE A 205 -10.84 -17.26 7.67
N LYS A 206 -11.92 -16.92 8.37
CA LYS A 206 -12.69 -15.71 8.09
C LYS A 206 -11.97 -14.46 8.64
N ARG A 207 -12.14 -13.33 7.96
CA ARG A 207 -11.65 -12.03 8.43
C ARG A 207 -12.12 -11.78 9.88
N GLY A 208 -11.19 -11.41 10.75
CA GLY A 208 -11.47 -11.18 12.17
C GLY A 208 -11.43 -12.42 13.05
N ALA A 209 -11.08 -13.61 12.52
CA ALA A 209 -10.86 -14.82 13.32
C ALA A 209 -9.80 -14.59 14.41
N THR A 210 -9.97 -15.26 15.53
CA THR A 210 -9.07 -15.18 16.70
C THR A 210 -8.54 -16.53 17.16
N ASP A 211 -9.10 -17.63 16.66
CA ASP A 211 -8.68 -19.01 16.94
C ASP A 211 -8.27 -19.70 15.65
N PHE A 212 -7.11 -20.36 15.68
CA PHE A 212 -6.48 -21.05 14.53
C PHE A 212 -6.13 -22.49 14.87
N ALA A 213 -6.65 -23.03 15.98
CA ALA A 213 -6.29 -24.36 16.47
C ALA A 213 -6.63 -25.46 15.46
N SER A 214 -7.81 -25.40 14.85
CA SER A 214 -8.24 -26.38 13.86
C SER A 214 -7.38 -26.34 12.58
N GLN A 215 -7.03 -25.16 12.10
CA GLN A 215 -6.17 -25.00 10.93
C GLN A 215 -4.76 -25.55 11.20
N VAL A 216 -4.18 -25.20 12.35
CA VAL A 216 -2.86 -25.69 12.76
C VAL A 216 -2.85 -27.21 12.96
N ALA A 217 -3.89 -27.78 13.57
CA ALA A 217 -4.02 -29.22 13.75
C ALA A 217 -4.06 -29.96 12.40
N ARG A 218 -4.77 -29.43 11.40
CA ARG A 218 -4.82 -30.02 10.04
C ARG A 218 -3.45 -29.99 9.36
N MET A 219 -2.74 -28.86 9.42
CA MET A 219 -1.39 -28.73 8.86
C MET A 219 -0.38 -29.66 9.56
N LYS A 220 -0.48 -29.81 10.89
CA LYS A 220 0.34 -30.76 11.66
C LYS A 220 0.04 -32.20 11.26
N ALA A 221 -1.23 -32.57 11.16
CA ALA A 221 -1.67 -33.94 10.73
C ALA A 221 -1.21 -34.27 9.29
N ALA A 222 -1.14 -33.25 8.42
CA ALA A 222 -0.61 -33.37 7.07
C ALA A 222 0.94 -33.43 7.01
N ASN A 223 1.61 -33.37 8.17
CA ASN A 223 3.07 -33.35 8.32
C ASN A 223 3.76 -32.24 7.51
N CYS A 224 3.14 -31.07 7.41
CA CYS A 224 3.75 -29.94 6.70
C CYS A 224 4.94 -29.37 7.48
N ASP A 225 6.06 -29.29 6.84
CA ASP A 225 7.32 -28.74 7.37
C ASP A 225 7.66 -27.35 6.77
N LEU A 226 6.86 -26.90 5.78
CA LEU A 226 6.84 -25.52 5.31
C LEU A 226 5.39 -25.03 5.18
N VAL A 227 5.07 -23.87 5.77
CA VAL A 227 3.73 -23.29 5.78
C VAL A 227 3.75 -21.90 5.17
N VAL A 228 2.98 -21.72 4.10
CA VAL A 228 2.76 -20.40 3.49
C VAL A 228 1.64 -19.69 4.24
N LEU A 229 1.89 -18.43 4.61
CA LEU A 229 1.00 -17.59 5.41
C LEU A 229 0.36 -16.49 4.56
N GLY A 230 -0.89 -16.66 4.18
CA GLY A 230 -1.78 -15.59 3.70
C GLY A 230 -2.47 -14.91 4.88
N THR A 231 -1.67 -14.42 5.83
CA THR A 231 -2.07 -13.88 7.13
C THR A 231 -1.47 -12.49 7.35
N ILE A 232 -2.02 -11.75 8.32
CA ILE A 232 -1.58 -10.39 8.62
C ILE A 232 -0.92 -10.37 10.02
N ILE A 233 -1.48 -9.68 11.02
CA ILE A 233 -0.84 -9.57 12.36
C ILE A 233 -1.31 -10.69 13.28
N ARG A 234 -2.59 -10.63 13.68
CA ARG A 234 -3.19 -11.52 14.67
C ARG A 234 -3.13 -12.98 14.23
N GLU A 235 -3.45 -13.19 12.98
CA GLU A 235 -3.51 -14.52 12.36
C GLU A 235 -2.12 -15.15 12.28
N THR A 236 -1.09 -14.36 11.94
CA THR A 236 0.31 -14.82 11.93
C THR A 236 0.75 -15.23 13.33
N ILE A 237 0.53 -14.34 14.32
CA ILE A 237 0.90 -14.59 15.72
C ILE A 237 0.12 -15.80 16.27
N GLY A 238 -1.19 -15.84 16.01
CA GLY A 238 -2.06 -16.93 16.48
C GLY A 238 -1.70 -18.28 15.88
N THR A 239 -1.44 -18.34 14.58
CA THR A 239 -1.03 -19.57 13.87
C THR A 239 0.31 -20.08 14.40
N ILE A 240 1.33 -19.24 14.44
CA ILE A 240 2.67 -19.63 14.90
C ILE A 240 2.63 -19.98 16.40
N GLY A 241 1.99 -19.15 17.22
CA GLY A 241 1.87 -19.39 18.66
C GLY A 241 1.14 -20.70 18.99
N THR A 242 0.08 -21.03 18.24
CA THR A 242 -0.64 -22.32 18.39
C THR A 242 0.25 -23.49 17.93
N ALA A 243 0.97 -23.35 16.83
CA ALA A 243 1.91 -24.36 16.35
C ALA A 243 2.97 -24.68 17.40
N ARG A 244 3.60 -23.65 18.00
CA ARG A 244 4.61 -23.82 19.06
C ARG A 244 4.05 -24.53 20.31
N LYS A 245 2.82 -24.17 20.73
CA LYS A 245 2.14 -24.86 21.85
C LYS A 245 1.87 -26.33 21.58
N LEU A 246 1.71 -26.72 20.33
CA LEU A 246 1.50 -28.09 19.88
C LEU A 246 2.80 -28.83 19.55
N ASP A 247 3.95 -28.25 19.88
CA ASP A 247 5.26 -28.80 19.52
C ASP A 247 5.40 -29.04 18.01
N TYR A 248 4.80 -28.17 17.21
CA TYR A 248 4.83 -28.17 15.76
C TYR A 248 5.64 -26.99 15.25
N ASN A 249 6.77 -27.29 14.61
CA ASN A 249 7.82 -26.33 14.32
C ASN A 249 8.19 -26.27 12.80
N PRO A 250 7.22 -26.05 11.89
CA PRO A 250 7.54 -25.90 10.47
C PRO A 250 8.26 -24.58 10.21
N THR A 251 8.85 -24.45 9.02
CA THR A 251 9.25 -23.16 8.49
C THR A 251 8.02 -22.38 8.10
N PHE A 252 7.88 -21.15 8.60
CA PHE A 252 6.79 -20.25 8.24
C PHE A 252 7.28 -19.19 7.23
N PHE A 253 6.50 -19.01 6.17
CA PHE A 253 6.78 -18.04 5.11
C PHE A 253 5.56 -17.16 4.83
N GLY A 254 5.65 -15.88 5.16
CA GLY A 254 4.64 -14.86 4.94
C GLY A 254 4.99 -13.90 3.81
N THR A 255 4.01 -13.11 3.44
CA THR A 255 4.18 -11.98 2.51
C THR A 255 4.53 -10.71 3.28
N GLN A 256 4.73 -9.59 2.58
CA GLN A 256 4.94 -8.30 3.25
C GLN A 256 3.76 -7.85 4.13
N ALA A 257 2.57 -8.46 4.02
CA ALA A 257 1.48 -8.22 4.96
C ALA A 257 1.81 -8.65 6.39
N ALA A 258 2.73 -9.62 6.55
CA ALA A 258 3.27 -10.05 7.84
C ALA A 258 4.59 -9.33 8.20
N TYR A 259 5.16 -8.52 7.30
CA TYR A 259 6.41 -7.81 7.55
C TYR A 259 6.15 -6.54 8.38
N THR A 260 6.04 -6.70 9.69
CA THR A 260 5.84 -5.61 10.66
C THR A 260 6.47 -5.98 12.00
N ASP A 261 6.95 -4.98 12.74
CA ASP A 261 7.47 -5.16 14.09
C ASP A 261 6.41 -5.64 15.09
N LEU A 262 5.13 -5.37 14.84
CA LEU A 262 4.03 -5.86 15.66
C LEU A 262 4.04 -7.39 15.81
N ILE A 263 4.52 -8.12 14.80
CA ILE A 263 4.62 -9.57 14.85
C ILE A 263 5.56 -10.01 15.99
N HIS A 264 6.78 -9.53 16.02
CA HIS A 264 7.74 -9.94 17.06
C HIS A 264 7.52 -9.23 18.39
N LYS A 265 7.00 -7.99 18.39
CA LYS A 265 6.69 -7.26 19.63
C LYS A 265 5.54 -7.91 20.41
N LEU A 266 4.49 -8.38 19.71
CA LEU A 266 3.33 -9.00 20.34
C LEU A 266 3.46 -10.53 20.49
N GLY A 267 4.10 -11.19 19.53
CA GLY A 267 4.26 -12.63 19.50
C GLY A 267 5.50 -13.14 20.22
N GLY A 268 6.44 -12.24 20.54
CA GLY A 268 7.66 -12.57 21.30
C GLY A 268 8.59 -13.57 20.59
N PRO A 269 9.40 -14.33 21.35
CA PRO A 269 10.41 -15.24 20.81
C PRO A 269 9.85 -16.34 19.92
N ALA A 270 8.57 -16.70 20.05
CA ALA A 270 7.92 -17.71 19.22
C ALA A 270 7.92 -17.33 17.72
N MET A 271 8.05 -16.04 17.40
CA MET A 271 8.08 -15.54 16.02
C MET A 271 9.48 -15.63 15.37
N ASN A 272 10.54 -15.92 16.11
CA ASN A 272 11.86 -16.10 15.54
C ASN A 272 11.83 -17.21 14.47
N GLY A 273 12.50 -16.97 13.35
CA GLY A 273 12.54 -17.88 12.22
C GLY A 273 11.45 -17.63 11.17
N LEU A 274 10.44 -16.79 11.44
CA LEU A 274 9.45 -16.39 10.43
C LEU A 274 10.13 -15.63 9.30
N TYR A 275 9.92 -16.10 8.07
CA TYR A 275 10.30 -15.38 6.85
C TYR A 275 9.14 -14.53 6.35
N ALA A 276 9.44 -13.35 5.81
CA ALA A 276 8.49 -12.54 5.08
C ALA A 276 9.17 -11.82 3.91
N THR A 277 8.42 -11.63 2.82
CA THR A 277 8.87 -10.76 1.74
C THR A 277 8.81 -9.30 2.15
N MET A 278 9.67 -8.49 1.57
CA MET A 278 9.72 -7.06 1.80
C MET A 278 10.20 -6.29 0.58
N THR A 279 9.82 -5.03 0.49
CA THR A 279 10.32 -4.07 -0.51
C THR A 279 11.00 -2.87 0.14
N THR A 280 10.70 -2.60 1.40
CA THR A 280 11.10 -1.41 2.14
C THR A 280 11.62 -1.82 3.50
N GLN A 281 12.77 -1.31 3.92
CA GLN A 281 13.39 -1.67 5.19
C GLN A 281 12.60 -1.12 6.37
N HIS A 282 12.48 -1.91 7.44
CA HIS A 282 11.86 -1.49 8.69
C HIS A 282 12.70 -0.37 9.35
N PRO A 283 12.08 0.76 9.74
CA PRO A 283 12.81 1.92 10.24
C PRO A 283 13.05 1.84 11.76
N TYR A 284 13.96 0.98 12.21
CA TYR A 284 14.30 0.92 13.64
C TYR A 284 14.94 2.22 14.13
N LEU A 285 14.67 2.60 15.39
CA LEU A 285 15.23 3.83 16.02
C LEU A 285 16.75 3.79 16.15
N ASP A 286 17.33 2.61 16.25
CA ASP A 286 18.77 2.33 16.38
C ASP A 286 19.37 1.80 15.07
N GLU A 287 18.71 2.02 13.90
CA GLU A 287 19.19 1.54 12.62
C GLU A 287 20.61 2.07 12.31
N ALA A 288 21.46 1.22 11.73
CA ALA A 288 22.83 1.59 11.40
C ALA A 288 22.87 2.73 10.34
N ALA A 289 21.96 2.66 9.36
CA ALA A 289 21.82 3.70 8.34
C ALA A 289 21.32 5.02 8.95
N GLN A 290 22.24 6.02 9.01
CA GLN A 290 21.94 7.32 9.63
C GLN A 290 20.68 8.01 9.07
N PRO A 291 20.39 8.03 7.75
CA PRO A 291 19.18 8.65 7.25
C PRO A 291 17.90 8.00 7.78
N ILE A 292 17.85 6.66 7.86
CA ILE A 292 16.72 5.92 8.42
C ILE A 292 16.56 6.25 9.90
N ARG A 293 17.64 6.17 10.66
CA ARG A 293 17.63 6.49 12.10
C ARG A 293 17.18 7.91 12.39
N PHE A 294 17.64 8.89 11.60
CA PHE A 294 17.19 10.29 11.72
C PHE A 294 15.70 10.42 11.49
N TRP A 295 15.18 9.85 10.41
CA TRP A 295 13.76 9.86 10.10
C TRP A 295 12.92 9.16 11.19
N ALA A 296 13.38 8.00 11.67
CA ALA A 296 12.69 7.23 12.70
C ALA A 296 12.58 8.02 14.02
N ASN A 297 13.65 8.70 14.42
CA ASN A 297 13.65 9.54 15.63
C ASN A 297 12.78 10.80 15.45
N LYS A 298 12.75 11.41 14.26
CA LYS A 298 11.82 12.50 13.93
C LYS A 298 10.37 12.06 14.07
N PHE A 299 10.03 10.89 13.53
CA PHE A 299 8.70 10.30 13.67
C PHE A 299 8.35 10.08 15.15
N LYS A 300 9.24 9.44 15.91
CA LYS A 300 9.08 9.19 17.35
C LYS A 300 8.84 10.49 18.14
N THR A 301 9.61 11.52 17.85
CA THR A 301 9.46 12.83 18.49
C THR A 301 8.10 13.46 18.22
N LYS A 302 7.60 13.32 16.98
CA LYS A 302 6.31 13.92 16.59
C LYS A 302 5.11 13.18 17.18
N PHE A 303 5.12 11.85 17.15
CA PHE A 303 3.95 11.05 17.47
C PHE A 303 4.04 10.33 18.83
N ASN A 304 5.19 10.38 19.51
CA ASN A 304 5.50 9.61 20.71
C ASN A 304 5.27 8.09 20.55
N GLU A 305 5.36 7.60 19.30
CA GLU A 305 5.22 6.20 18.91
C GLU A 305 6.40 5.79 18.03
N ASP A 306 6.82 4.53 18.10
CA ASP A 306 7.86 4.03 17.23
C ASP A 306 7.32 3.90 15.80
N PRO A 307 8.09 4.32 14.78
CA PRO A 307 7.72 4.09 13.41
C PRO A 307 7.81 2.60 13.06
N ASN A 308 7.06 2.20 12.04
CA ASN A 308 7.17 0.89 11.43
C ASN A 308 7.09 1.01 9.89
N VAL A 309 7.17 -0.10 9.19
CA VAL A 309 7.17 -0.08 7.72
C VAL A 309 5.88 0.52 7.12
N PHE A 310 4.74 0.40 7.81
CA PHE A 310 3.48 1.00 7.36
C PHE A 310 3.50 2.53 7.44
N SER A 311 4.20 3.10 8.41
CA SER A 311 4.43 4.55 8.44
C SER A 311 5.32 5.01 7.28
N VAL A 312 6.27 4.19 6.86
CA VAL A 312 7.08 4.46 5.66
C VAL A 312 6.22 4.41 4.40
N TYR A 313 5.30 3.43 4.26
CA TYR A 313 4.40 3.38 3.10
C TYR A 313 3.53 4.63 2.99
N GLY A 314 2.99 5.11 4.11
CA GLY A 314 2.22 6.36 4.14
C GLY A 314 3.07 7.58 3.75
N TYR A 315 4.27 7.69 4.30
CA TYR A 315 5.22 8.75 3.99
C TYR A 315 5.61 8.76 2.51
N ASN A 316 5.99 7.61 1.97
CA ASN A 316 6.40 7.45 0.58
C ASN A 316 5.25 7.72 -0.40
N ALA A 317 4.01 7.32 -0.07
CA ALA A 317 2.87 7.60 -0.93
C ALA A 317 2.67 9.11 -1.13
N ILE A 318 2.77 9.91 -0.06
CA ILE A 318 2.71 11.37 -0.14
C ILE A 318 3.93 11.94 -0.87
N ASP A 319 5.14 11.43 -0.62
CA ASP A 319 6.36 11.89 -1.30
C ASP A 319 6.30 11.68 -2.82
N ILE A 320 5.89 10.49 -3.25
CA ILE A 320 5.73 10.16 -4.68
C ILE A 320 4.64 11.04 -5.30
N PHE A 321 3.52 11.24 -4.60
CA PHE A 321 2.46 12.14 -5.06
C PHE A 321 2.99 13.57 -5.24
N ALA A 322 3.72 14.08 -4.26
CA ALA A 322 4.25 15.45 -4.31
C ALA A 322 5.24 15.64 -5.48
N ARG A 323 6.09 14.65 -5.75
CA ARG A 323 7.01 14.66 -6.91
C ARG A 323 6.23 14.67 -8.22
N ALA A 324 5.21 13.83 -8.36
CA ALA A 324 4.37 13.76 -9.55
C ALA A 324 3.57 15.07 -9.76
N ALA A 325 2.89 15.55 -8.74
CA ALA A 325 2.10 16.78 -8.80
C ALA A 325 2.98 18.02 -9.01
N GLY A 326 4.15 18.06 -8.38
CA GLY A 326 5.15 19.13 -8.59
C GLY A 326 5.62 19.19 -10.03
N ARG A 327 5.93 18.01 -10.63
CA ARG A 327 6.33 17.90 -12.05
C ARG A 327 5.19 18.21 -13.02
N THR A 328 3.93 17.92 -12.65
CA THR A 328 2.75 18.30 -13.44
C THR A 328 2.58 19.82 -13.53
N GLY A 329 3.01 20.56 -12.50
CA GLY A 329 3.03 22.01 -12.50
C GLY A 329 1.69 22.65 -12.14
N ALA A 330 1.51 23.89 -12.57
CA ALA A 330 0.36 24.72 -12.19
C ALA A 330 -0.98 24.17 -12.69
N ASN A 331 -0.99 23.54 -13.88
CA ASN A 331 -2.20 22.93 -14.48
C ASN A 331 -2.39 21.49 -14.00
N LEU A 332 -2.61 21.32 -12.69
CA LEU A 332 -2.82 20.02 -12.07
C LEU A 332 -4.26 19.53 -12.31
N THR A 333 -4.44 18.78 -13.38
CA THR A 333 -5.66 18.01 -13.68
C THR A 333 -5.37 16.52 -13.54
N THR A 334 -6.40 15.68 -13.39
CA THR A 334 -6.20 14.21 -13.34
C THR A 334 -5.50 13.70 -14.60
N ASP A 335 -5.88 14.18 -15.78
CA ASP A 335 -5.27 13.70 -17.03
C ASP A 335 -3.80 14.16 -17.17
N ASN A 336 -3.46 15.39 -16.75
CA ASN A 336 -2.08 15.85 -16.74
C ASN A 336 -1.24 15.10 -15.69
N PHE A 337 -1.82 14.81 -14.52
CA PHE A 337 -1.17 14.00 -13.51
C PHE A 337 -0.88 12.57 -14.00
N VAL A 338 -1.86 11.93 -14.64
CA VAL A 338 -1.68 10.60 -15.26
C VAL A 338 -0.60 10.65 -16.33
N LYS A 339 -0.61 11.67 -17.20
CA LYS A 339 0.43 11.84 -18.23
C LYS A 339 1.83 12.04 -17.60
N THR A 340 1.92 12.75 -16.50
CA THR A 340 3.19 12.88 -15.75
C THR A 340 3.64 11.53 -15.18
N MET A 341 2.71 10.79 -14.59
CA MET A 341 2.99 9.44 -14.07
C MET A 341 3.45 8.48 -15.17
N ASP A 342 2.93 8.59 -16.39
CA ASP A 342 3.30 7.73 -17.52
C ASP A 342 4.79 7.81 -17.94
N SER A 343 5.52 8.77 -17.41
CA SER A 343 6.97 8.95 -17.65
C SER A 343 7.76 9.16 -16.35
N LEU A 344 7.13 8.92 -15.19
CA LEU A 344 7.78 9.16 -13.90
C LEU A 344 8.73 8.02 -13.55
N THR A 345 9.95 8.39 -13.23
CA THR A 345 10.91 7.55 -12.51
C THR A 345 11.11 8.14 -11.12
N VAL A 346 10.94 7.31 -10.10
CA VAL A 346 11.20 7.67 -8.69
C VAL A 346 12.44 6.88 -8.26
N PRO A 347 13.54 7.55 -7.89
CA PRO A 347 14.74 6.85 -7.44
C PRO A 347 14.50 6.08 -6.14
N SER A 348 15.36 5.13 -5.86
CA SER A 348 15.42 4.45 -4.54
C SER A 348 15.48 5.48 -3.41
N ASP A 349 14.78 5.19 -2.33
CA ASP A 349 14.69 6.06 -1.15
C ASP A 349 15.68 5.66 -0.03
N ILE A 350 15.66 6.43 1.05
CA ILE A 350 16.51 6.16 2.23
C ILE A 350 16.17 4.84 2.92
N PHE A 351 14.97 4.29 2.71
CA PHE A 351 14.53 3.01 3.28
C PHE A 351 14.89 1.81 2.40
N GLY A 352 15.68 2.04 1.35
CA GLY A 352 16.07 1.00 0.42
C GLY A 352 14.94 0.47 -0.45
N SER A 353 13.84 1.20 -0.61
CA SER A 353 12.81 0.85 -1.58
C SER A 353 13.39 0.87 -3.00
N PRO A 354 12.96 -0.04 -3.90
CA PRO A 354 13.49 -0.07 -5.25
C PRO A 354 13.10 1.18 -6.04
N GLU A 355 13.86 1.48 -7.09
CA GLU A 355 13.46 2.48 -8.07
C GLU A 355 12.09 2.12 -8.68
N LEU A 356 11.22 3.11 -8.83
CA LEU A 356 9.91 2.94 -9.44
C LEU A 356 9.91 3.56 -10.84
N ARG A 357 9.35 2.83 -11.80
CA ARG A 357 9.16 3.30 -13.19
C ARG A 357 7.74 3.02 -13.64
N PHE A 358 7.07 4.05 -14.12
CA PHE A 358 5.72 3.97 -14.69
C PHE A 358 5.74 4.25 -16.19
N SER A 359 4.71 3.76 -16.89
CA SER A 359 4.53 4.03 -18.33
C SER A 359 3.04 4.00 -18.68
N PRO A 360 2.65 4.43 -19.90
CA PRO A 360 1.25 4.32 -20.32
C PRO A 360 0.64 2.93 -20.23
N GLN A 361 1.47 1.87 -20.31
CA GLN A 361 1.04 0.47 -20.23
C GLN A 361 1.34 -0.17 -18.86
N ARG A 362 2.10 0.52 -17.98
CA ARG A 362 2.58 -0.05 -16.72
C ARG A 362 2.11 0.79 -15.53
N ARG A 363 1.20 0.21 -14.74
CA ARG A 363 0.57 0.85 -13.56
C ARG A 363 1.16 0.40 -12.22
N TYR A 364 2.22 -0.36 -12.22
CA TYR A 364 3.03 -0.71 -11.04
C TYR A 364 4.45 -0.19 -11.19
N GLY A 365 5.03 0.34 -10.12
CA GLY A 365 6.34 0.98 -10.16
C GLY A 365 7.50 -0.01 -10.22
N SER A 366 7.46 -1.09 -9.44
CA SER A 366 8.53 -2.10 -9.37
C SER A 366 7.98 -3.44 -8.90
N MET A 367 8.55 -4.53 -9.44
CA MET A 367 8.34 -5.91 -8.97
C MET A 367 9.50 -6.39 -8.09
N ALA A 368 10.52 -5.56 -7.86
CA ALA A 368 11.67 -5.92 -7.03
C ALA A 368 11.24 -6.18 -5.59
N MET A 369 11.67 -7.30 -5.05
CA MET A 369 11.40 -7.72 -3.68
C MET A 369 12.53 -8.57 -3.13
N ARG A 370 12.61 -8.70 -1.81
CA ARG A 370 13.61 -9.52 -1.10
C ARG A 370 13.01 -10.18 0.14
N LEU A 371 13.73 -11.12 0.73
CA LEU A 371 13.33 -11.79 1.96
C LEU A 371 13.93 -11.11 3.18
N SER A 372 13.14 -11.09 4.24
CA SER A 372 13.56 -10.81 5.60
C SER A 372 13.16 -11.98 6.52
N GLN A 373 13.88 -12.13 7.64
CA GLN A 373 13.59 -13.13 8.66
C GLN A 373 13.62 -12.48 10.04
N ILE A 374 12.72 -12.87 10.93
CA ILE A 374 12.83 -12.50 12.35
C ILE A 374 13.95 -13.31 12.99
N GLN A 375 14.98 -12.60 13.43
CA GLN A 375 16.12 -13.12 14.17
C GLN A 375 16.37 -12.24 15.41
N ASP A 376 16.44 -12.86 16.57
CA ASP A 376 16.63 -12.16 17.85
C ASP A 376 15.62 -11.03 18.08
N GLY A 377 14.33 -11.26 17.72
CA GLY A 377 13.26 -10.30 17.90
C GLY A 377 13.31 -9.09 16.95
N ARG A 378 14.02 -9.19 15.82
CA ARG A 378 14.10 -8.14 14.79
C ARG A 378 14.01 -8.72 13.38
N TRP A 379 13.44 -7.95 12.47
CA TRP A 379 13.54 -8.25 11.05
C TRP A 379 14.97 -7.99 10.54
N LYS A 380 15.56 -9.00 9.94
CA LYS A 380 16.87 -8.90 9.28
C LYS A 380 16.72 -9.32 7.81
N VAL A 381 17.28 -8.54 6.91
CA VAL A 381 17.30 -8.87 5.48
C VAL A 381 18.18 -10.10 5.27
N VAL A 382 17.66 -11.09 4.53
CA VAL A 382 18.33 -12.39 4.30
C VAL A 382 18.49 -12.74 2.82
N SER A 383 18.09 -11.86 1.91
CA SER A 383 18.36 -12.02 0.47
C SER A 383 18.62 -10.68 -0.21
N ASP A 384 19.24 -10.72 -1.38
CA ASP A 384 19.25 -9.60 -2.30
C ASP A 384 17.89 -9.37 -2.96
N TYR A 385 17.72 -8.23 -3.63
CA TYR A 385 16.55 -7.97 -4.45
C TYR A 385 16.49 -8.95 -5.62
N VAL A 386 15.29 -9.46 -5.84
CA VAL A 386 14.93 -10.23 -7.02
C VAL A 386 14.02 -9.37 -7.86
N ASN A 387 14.43 -9.11 -9.10
CA ASN A 387 13.63 -8.48 -10.14
C ASN A 387 12.98 -9.57 -10.98
N GLN A 388 11.72 -9.38 -11.36
CA GLN A 388 11.02 -10.23 -12.31
C GLN A 388 10.90 -9.54 -13.66
#